data_e781ba9831c695a6f5ea43ea24b55837
#
_entry.id   e781ba9831c695a6f5ea43ea24b55837
#
_cell.length_a   1.000
_cell.length_b   1.000
_cell.length_c   1.000
_cell.angle_alpha   90.00
_cell.angle_beta   90.00
_cell.angle_gamma   90.00
#
_symmetry.space_group_name_H-M   'P 1'
#
loop_
_entity.id
_entity.type
_entity.pdbx_description
1 polymer ?
#
loop_
_entity_poly.entity_id
_entity_poly.type
_entity_poly.pdbx_seq_one_letter_code
_entity_poly.pdbx_strand_id
1 'polypeptide(L)'
;MVSMKDIAKQCNVSVASVSKALNGYPDISEETRQLILKTASEMGYLPNSSARSLKTKRSHNLGVLFVDEAMSGLTHDYFNHVLESFKRTAESRGYDITFTSGNLSGQHISYYDHCRYRGVDGVVIACINFFTEEVQQLVQSEIPVVTIDHVFDGRIAIVSNNIQGMEDLVTYVLQRGHRKIAYIHGEDSSVTRSRQIG
;
A
#
# COMPACT_ATOMS: atom_id res chain seq x y z
N MET A 1 -9.11 18.01 22.90
CA MET A 1 -9.46 17.54 21.53
C MET A 1 -10.97 17.60 21.39
N VAL A 2 -11.48 18.23 20.33
CA VAL A 2 -12.92 18.35 20.09
C VAL A 2 -13.53 16.98 19.80
N SER A 3 -14.68 16.67 20.36
CA SER A 3 -15.38 15.40 20.21
C SER A 3 -16.73 15.58 19.46
N MET A 4 -17.30 14.48 18.96
CA MET A 4 -18.66 14.52 18.39
C MET A 4 -19.72 15.02 19.39
N LYS A 5 -19.49 14.84 20.71
CA LYS A 5 -20.38 15.35 21.74
C LYS A 5 -20.37 16.89 21.81
N ASP A 6 -19.21 17.50 21.59
CA ASP A 6 -19.07 18.95 21.60
C ASP A 6 -19.78 19.57 20.39
N ILE A 7 -19.63 18.95 19.21
CA ILE A 7 -20.36 19.38 17.99
C ILE A 7 -21.87 19.21 18.21
N ALA A 8 -22.32 18.07 18.75
CA ALA A 8 -23.71 17.80 19.02
C ALA A 8 -24.34 18.88 19.92
N LYS A 9 -23.61 19.27 20.97
CA LYS A 9 -24.00 20.35 21.89
C LYS A 9 -24.10 21.70 21.16
N GLN A 10 -23.09 22.03 20.34
CA GLN A 10 -23.05 23.31 19.61
C GLN A 10 -24.16 23.44 18.55
N CYS A 11 -24.47 22.34 17.86
CA CYS A 11 -25.54 22.30 16.85
C CYS A 11 -26.94 21.99 17.42
N ASN A 12 -27.06 21.74 18.73
CA ASN A 12 -28.29 21.29 19.38
C ASN A 12 -28.94 20.06 18.72
N VAL A 13 -28.11 19.05 18.41
CA VAL A 13 -28.54 17.78 17.78
C VAL A 13 -28.00 16.59 18.59
N SER A 14 -28.48 15.37 18.23
CA SER A 14 -27.94 14.16 18.84
C SER A 14 -26.53 13.83 18.31
N VAL A 15 -25.72 13.13 19.14
CA VAL A 15 -24.41 12.59 18.68
C VAL A 15 -24.59 11.65 17.49
N ALA A 16 -25.71 10.92 17.44
CA ALA A 16 -26.05 10.06 16.31
C ALA A 16 -26.25 10.87 15.01
N SER A 17 -26.93 12.03 15.09
CA SER A 17 -27.08 12.94 13.96
C SER A 17 -25.74 13.49 13.48
N VAL A 18 -24.84 13.88 14.39
CA VAL A 18 -23.47 14.30 14.04
C VAL A 18 -22.74 13.17 13.31
N SER A 19 -22.76 11.95 13.87
CA SER A 19 -22.13 10.79 13.24
C SER A 19 -22.67 10.51 11.84
N LYS A 20 -23.98 10.60 11.64
CA LYS A 20 -24.64 10.41 10.33
C LYS A 20 -24.24 11.48 9.33
N ALA A 21 -24.25 12.76 9.74
CA ALA A 21 -23.82 13.88 8.90
C ALA A 21 -22.39 13.74 8.42
N LEU A 22 -21.45 13.48 9.36
CA LEU A 22 -20.02 13.31 9.06
C LEU A 22 -19.71 12.10 8.18
N ASN A 23 -20.58 11.07 8.19
CA ASN A 23 -20.40 9.87 7.36
C ASN A 23 -21.27 9.88 6.09
N GLY A 24 -21.95 10.99 5.77
CA GLY A 24 -22.70 11.13 4.52
C GLY A 24 -24.01 10.32 4.41
N TYR A 25 -24.60 9.89 5.54
CA TYR A 25 -25.85 9.15 5.50
C TYR A 25 -27.00 9.99 4.94
N PRO A 26 -27.89 9.41 4.10
CA PRO A 26 -28.94 10.18 3.41
C PRO A 26 -30.12 10.58 4.31
N ASP A 27 -30.24 10.00 5.49
CA ASP A 27 -31.36 10.19 6.42
C ASP A 27 -31.20 11.42 7.33
N ILE A 28 -30.42 12.40 6.90
CA ILE A 28 -30.27 13.71 7.52
C ILE A 28 -30.58 14.78 6.48
N SER A 29 -31.36 15.82 6.87
CA SER A 29 -31.63 16.95 5.99
C SER A 29 -30.32 17.65 5.58
N GLU A 30 -30.27 18.14 4.35
CA GLU A 30 -29.08 18.82 3.84
C GLU A 30 -28.73 20.06 4.68
N GLU A 31 -29.72 20.79 5.17
CA GLU A 31 -29.51 21.93 6.07
C GLU A 31 -28.80 21.52 7.35
N THR A 32 -29.29 20.46 8.03
CA THR A 32 -28.65 19.94 9.25
C THR A 32 -27.25 19.40 8.97
N ARG A 33 -27.04 18.77 7.82
CA ARG A 33 -25.74 18.27 7.41
C ARG A 33 -24.74 19.41 7.25
N GLN A 34 -25.10 20.46 6.53
CA GLN A 34 -24.25 21.62 6.29
C GLN A 34 -23.91 22.35 7.60
N LEU A 35 -24.89 22.51 8.48
CA LEU A 35 -24.67 23.08 9.82
C LEU A 35 -23.61 22.28 10.59
N ILE A 36 -23.74 20.94 10.65
CA ILE A 36 -22.83 20.07 11.38
C ILE A 36 -21.42 20.09 10.77
N LEU A 37 -21.30 20.01 9.43
CA LEU A 37 -20.02 20.04 8.74
C LEU A 37 -19.29 21.37 8.97
N LYS A 38 -20.00 22.48 8.87
CA LYS A 38 -19.46 23.81 9.12
C LYS A 38 -18.96 23.93 10.57
N THR A 39 -19.81 23.59 11.54
CA THR A 39 -19.45 23.63 12.97
C THR A 39 -18.26 22.73 13.29
N ALA A 40 -18.21 21.52 12.71
CA ALA A 40 -17.08 20.60 12.89
C ALA A 40 -15.76 21.22 12.36
N SER A 41 -15.81 21.87 11.19
CA SER A 41 -14.66 22.57 10.60
C SER A 41 -14.21 23.76 11.47
N GLU A 42 -15.14 24.61 11.90
CA GLU A 42 -14.85 25.77 12.74
C GLU A 42 -14.27 25.38 14.10
N MET A 43 -14.71 24.26 14.65
CA MET A 43 -14.18 23.73 15.92
C MET A 43 -12.86 22.95 15.74
N GLY A 44 -12.37 22.76 14.50
CA GLY A 44 -11.16 21.97 14.24
C GLY A 44 -11.33 20.48 14.57
N TYR A 45 -12.53 19.94 14.40
CA TYR A 45 -12.79 18.52 14.65
C TYR A 45 -12.13 17.65 13.58
N LEU A 46 -11.31 16.72 14.02
CA LEU A 46 -10.74 15.66 13.15
C LEU A 46 -11.38 14.32 13.54
N PRO A 47 -11.96 13.60 12.56
CA PRO A 47 -12.51 12.28 12.82
C PRO A 47 -11.44 11.34 13.40
N ASN A 48 -11.77 10.61 14.44
CA ASN A 48 -10.87 9.60 15.00
C ASN A 48 -10.85 8.37 14.08
N SER A 49 -9.71 8.14 13.40
CA SER A 49 -9.51 7.03 12.47
C SER A 49 -9.72 5.67 13.15
N SER A 50 -9.26 5.50 14.39
CA SER A 50 -9.44 4.27 15.16
C SER A 50 -10.92 3.97 15.47
N ALA A 51 -11.72 4.98 15.83
CA ALA A 51 -13.15 4.81 16.03
C ALA A 51 -13.90 4.50 14.71
N ARG A 52 -13.44 5.06 13.61
CA ARG A 52 -13.97 4.78 12.26
C ARG A 52 -13.64 3.36 11.84
N SER A 53 -12.41 2.90 12.05
CA SER A 53 -11.96 1.55 11.68
C SER A 53 -12.72 0.46 12.42
N LEU A 54 -13.03 0.65 13.70
CA LEU A 54 -13.86 -0.27 14.47
C LEU A 54 -15.26 -0.45 13.86
N LYS A 55 -15.85 0.61 13.31
CA LYS A 55 -17.20 0.56 12.71
C LYS A 55 -17.18 -0.01 11.30
N THR A 56 -16.20 0.37 10.49
CA THR A 56 -16.14 0.00 9.06
C THR A 56 -15.37 -1.28 8.81
N LYS A 57 -14.65 -1.80 9.80
CA LYS A 57 -13.66 -2.89 9.70
C LYS A 57 -12.57 -2.59 8.63
N ARG A 58 -12.33 -1.30 8.37
CA ARG A 58 -11.28 -0.81 7.47
C ARG A 58 -10.49 0.26 8.18
N SER A 59 -9.17 0.11 8.17
CA SER A 59 -8.26 1.09 8.76
C SER A 59 -7.97 2.27 7.82
N HIS A 60 -8.15 2.09 6.53
CA HIS A 60 -7.65 2.98 5.48
C HIS A 60 -6.13 3.13 5.55
N ASN A 61 -5.43 2.06 5.89
CA ASN A 61 -3.97 1.99 5.97
C ASN A 61 -3.47 0.82 5.12
N LEU A 62 -2.50 1.06 4.25
CA LEU A 62 -1.85 0.05 3.43
C LEU A 62 -0.42 -0.18 3.91
N GLY A 63 -0.01 -1.43 3.98
CA GLY A 63 1.35 -1.82 4.28
C GLY A 63 2.24 -1.76 3.04
N VAL A 64 3.49 -1.36 3.22
CA VAL A 64 4.56 -1.51 2.24
C VAL A 64 5.68 -2.31 2.88
N LEU A 65 5.90 -3.53 2.40
CA LEU A 65 7.07 -4.32 2.75
C LEU A 65 8.11 -4.16 1.64
N PHE A 66 9.13 -3.39 1.96
CA PHE A 66 10.24 -3.09 1.08
C PHE A 66 11.55 -3.30 1.82
N VAL A 67 12.37 -4.26 1.36
CA VAL A 67 13.67 -4.57 1.94
C VAL A 67 14.67 -4.68 0.81
N ASP A 68 15.48 -3.65 0.65
CA ASP A 68 16.54 -3.64 -0.36
C ASP A 68 17.82 -4.28 0.20
N GLU A 69 18.09 -5.51 -0.22
CA GLU A 69 19.32 -6.25 0.17
C GLU A 69 20.59 -5.56 -0.36
N ALA A 70 20.49 -4.79 -1.44
CA ALA A 70 21.61 -4.01 -1.98
C ALA A 70 21.91 -2.74 -1.17
N MET A 71 21.17 -2.48 -0.08
CA MET A 71 21.36 -1.34 0.82
C MET A 71 21.21 0.05 0.15
N SER A 72 20.61 0.12 -1.06
CA SER A 72 20.28 1.41 -1.70
C SER A 72 19.07 2.08 -1.07
N GLY A 73 18.27 1.31 -0.32
CA GLY A 73 17.09 1.79 0.38
C GLY A 73 16.07 2.42 -0.60
N LEU A 74 15.43 3.49 -0.16
CA LEU A 74 14.43 4.19 -0.98
C LEU A 74 15.04 5.02 -2.13
N THR A 75 16.36 5.00 -2.33
CA THR A 75 17.03 5.70 -3.43
C THR A 75 17.20 4.84 -4.69
N HIS A 76 16.74 3.60 -4.67
CA HIS A 76 16.73 2.72 -5.82
C HIS A 76 15.80 3.27 -6.93
N ASP A 77 16.35 3.70 -8.06
CA ASP A 77 15.65 4.45 -9.11
C ASP A 77 14.31 3.83 -9.54
N TYR A 78 14.29 2.54 -9.86
CA TYR A 78 13.07 1.86 -10.29
C TYR A 78 12.02 1.83 -9.17
N PHE A 79 12.39 1.34 -7.99
CA PHE A 79 11.44 1.15 -6.90
C PHE A 79 10.97 2.47 -6.29
N ASN A 80 11.81 3.49 -6.28
CA ASN A 80 11.41 4.84 -5.88
C ASN A 80 10.22 5.34 -6.71
N HIS A 81 10.24 5.20 -8.05
CA HIS A 81 9.12 5.57 -8.91
C HIS A 81 7.87 4.72 -8.68
N VAL A 82 8.05 3.42 -8.45
CA VAL A 82 6.94 2.51 -8.11
C VAL A 82 6.29 2.93 -6.79
N LEU A 83 7.09 3.16 -5.75
CA LEU A 83 6.60 3.56 -4.43
C LEU A 83 5.94 4.95 -4.44
N GLU A 84 6.48 5.90 -5.18
CA GLU A 84 5.87 7.23 -5.34
C GLU A 84 4.51 7.13 -6.05
N SER A 85 4.40 6.32 -7.11
CA SER A 85 3.14 6.08 -7.80
C SER A 85 2.11 5.40 -6.89
N PHE A 86 2.54 4.40 -6.12
CA PHE A 86 1.72 3.73 -5.12
C PHE A 86 1.21 4.72 -4.07
N LYS A 87 2.12 5.53 -3.49
CA LYS A 87 1.80 6.55 -2.49
C LYS A 87 0.75 7.52 -3.00
N ARG A 88 0.98 8.15 -4.16
CA ARG A 88 0.04 9.10 -4.76
C ARG A 88 -1.35 8.49 -4.97
N THR A 89 -1.39 7.24 -5.43
CA THR A 89 -2.65 6.55 -5.68
C THR A 89 -3.38 6.21 -4.38
N ALA A 90 -2.66 5.76 -3.35
CA ALA A 90 -3.21 5.46 -2.04
C ALA A 90 -3.80 6.74 -1.40
N GLU A 91 -3.03 7.83 -1.37
CA GLU A 91 -3.45 9.13 -0.83
C GLU A 91 -4.70 9.67 -1.55
N SER A 92 -4.75 9.58 -2.88
CA SER A 92 -5.91 10.03 -3.68
C SER A 92 -7.18 9.24 -3.36
N ARG A 93 -7.05 8.04 -2.80
CA ARG A 93 -8.14 7.16 -2.38
C ARG A 93 -8.40 7.21 -0.87
N GLY A 94 -7.73 8.09 -0.15
CA GLY A 94 -7.90 8.27 1.30
C GLY A 94 -7.27 7.17 2.14
N TYR A 95 -6.18 6.56 1.65
CA TYR A 95 -5.38 5.60 2.39
C TYR A 95 -4.07 6.21 2.87
N ASP A 96 -3.71 5.91 4.11
CA ASP A 96 -2.38 6.11 4.64
C ASP A 96 -1.46 4.94 4.26
N ILE A 97 -0.14 5.14 4.38
CA ILE A 97 0.86 4.11 4.11
C ILE A 97 1.72 3.89 5.33
N THR A 98 1.94 2.63 5.67
CA THR A 98 2.84 2.19 6.74
C THR A 98 3.92 1.27 6.18
N PHE A 99 5.19 1.63 6.34
CA PHE A 99 6.27 0.70 6.06
C PHE A 99 6.29 -0.43 7.09
N THR A 100 6.23 -1.66 6.59
CA THR A 100 6.31 -2.87 7.41
C THR A 100 7.78 -3.27 7.57
N SER A 101 8.16 -3.65 8.78
CA SER A 101 9.53 -4.07 9.10
C SER A 101 9.53 -5.30 10.01
N GLY A 102 10.64 -6.02 10.06
CA GLY A 102 10.87 -7.13 10.99
C GLY A 102 11.23 -6.69 12.41
N ASN A 103 11.05 -5.41 12.74
CA ASN A 103 11.38 -4.87 14.07
C ASN A 103 10.29 -3.90 14.55
N LEU A 104 9.87 -4.07 15.78
CA LEU A 104 8.95 -3.17 16.47
C LEU A 104 9.50 -2.84 17.85
N SER A 105 9.80 -1.58 18.09
CA SER A 105 10.32 -1.09 19.39
C SER A 105 11.58 -1.84 19.86
N GLY A 106 12.47 -2.21 18.93
CA GLY A 106 13.71 -2.93 19.23
C GLY A 106 13.56 -4.44 19.39
N GLN A 107 12.38 -4.99 19.21
CA GLN A 107 12.09 -6.42 19.24
C GLN A 107 11.80 -6.97 17.85
N HIS A 108 12.29 -8.17 17.56
CA HIS A 108 11.96 -8.87 16.33
C HIS A 108 10.46 -9.21 16.30
N ILE A 109 9.83 -8.96 15.17
CA ILE A 109 8.42 -9.29 14.91
C ILE A 109 8.30 -9.79 13.48
N SER A 110 7.45 -10.79 13.21
CA SER A 110 7.18 -11.21 11.84
C SER A 110 6.51 -10.10 11.03
N TYR A 111 6.69 -10.08 9.70
CA TYR A 111 6.01 -9.14 8.82
C TYR A 111 4.48 -9.25 8.95
N TYR A 112 3.98 -10.47 9.10
CA TYR A 112 2.56 -10.74 9.32
C TYR A 112 2.04 -10.08 10.61
N ASP A 113 2.73 -10.29 11.73
CA ASP A 113 2.32 -9.71 13.00
C ASP A 113 2.46 -8.19 13.03
N HIS A 114 3.47 -7.63 12.34
CA HIS A 114 3.57 -6.18 12.18
C HIS A 114 2.38 -5.61 11.39
N CYS A 115 1.99 -6.25 10.29
CA CYS A 115 0.81 -5.87 9.51
C CYS A 115 -0.46 -5.91 10.36
N ARG A 116 -0.65 -6.96 11.17
CA ARG A 116 -1.77 -7.07 12.12
C ARG A 116 -1.73 -5.99 13.19
N TYR A 117 -0.58 -5.76 13.79
CA TYR A 117 -0.39 -4.72 14.82
C TYR A 117 -0.74 -3.33 14.27
N ARG A 118 -0.36 -3.02 13.05
CA ARG A 118 -0.70 -1.76 12.37
C ARG A 118 -2.11 -1.75 11.78
N GLY A 119 -2.78 -2.89 11.75
CA GLY A 119 -4.13 -3.03 11.24
C GLY A 119 -4.23 -2.65 9.77
N VAL A 120 -3.28 -3.05 8.92
CA VAL A 120 -3.33 -2.70 7.50
C VAL A 120 -4.45 -3.44 6.78
N ASP A 121 -5.10 -2.78 5.81
CA ASP A 121 -6.17 -3.37 4.98
C ASP A 121 -5.62 -4.23 3.84
N GLY A 122 -4.33 -4.11 3.56
CA GLY A 122 -3.60 -4.89 2.56
C GLY A 122 -2.14 -4.46 2.52
N VAL A 123 -1.29 -5.23 1.84
CA VAL A 123 0.15 -4.95 1.77
C VAL A 123 0.68 -5.15 0.36
N VAL A 124 1.56 -4.24 -0.08
CA VAL A 124 2.40 -4.42 -1.25
C VAL A 124 3.79 -4.90 -0.81
N ILE A 125 4.31 -5.92 -1.49
CA ILE A 125 5.63 -6.50 -1.23
C ILE A 125 6.51 -6.27 -2.44
N ALA A 126 7.66 -5.64 -2.24
CA ALA A 126 8.60 -5.30 -3.30
C ALA A 126 10.05 -5.40 -2.81
N CYS A 127 10.96 -5.74 -3.72
CA CYS A 127 12.41 -5.69 -3.48
C CYS A 127 12.86 -6.47 -2.24
N ILE A 128 12.43 -7.71 -2.10
CA ILE A 128 12.73 -8.57 -0.95
C ILE A 128 13.02 -9.99 -1.44
N ASN A 129 13.73 -10.77 -0.63
CA ASN A 129 13.80 -12.21 -0.86
C ASN A 129 12.45 -12.87 -0.58
N PHE A 130 11.72 -13.20 -1.65
CA PHE A 130 10.38 -13.78 -1.56
C PHE A 130 10.34 -15.22 -1.03
N PHE A 131 11.49 -15.86 -0.86
CA PHE A 131 11.58 -17.27 -0.42
C PHE A 131 11.77 -17.42 1.09
N THR A 132 11.91 -16.34 1.83
CA THR A 132 12.03 -16.40 3.29
C THR A 132 10.70 -16.85 3.94
N GLU A 133 10.79 -17.57 5.04
CA GLU A 133 9.64 -18.09 5.77
C GLU A 133 8.67 -16.99 6.19
N GLU A 134 9.19 -15.85 6.64
CA GLU A 134 8.36 -14.71 7.08
C GLU A 134 7.55 -14.07 5.93
N VAL A 135 8.14 -13.98 4.73
CA VAL A 135 7.42 -13.50 3.54
C VAL A 135 6.36 -14.50 3.12
N GLN A 136 6.69 -15.80 3.12
CA GLN A 136 5.74 -16.87 2.81
C GLN A 136 4.55 -16.87 3.79
N GLN A 137 4.81 -16.70 5.09
CA GLN A 137 3.77 -16.57 6.12
C GLN A 137 2.81 -15.41 5.81
N LEU A 138 3.35 -14.23 5.48
CA LEU A 138 2.54 -13.06 5.13
C LEU A 138 1.73 -13.31 3.85
N VAL A 139 2.35 -13.86 2.82
CA VAL A 139 1.69 -14.17 1.54
C VAL A 139 0.56 -15.20 1.72
N GLN A 140 0.72 -16.20 2.58
CA GLN A 140 -0.30 -17.22 2.84
C GLN A 140 -1.41 -16.76 3.80
N SER A 141 -1.24 -15.60 4.45
CA SER A 141 -2.21 -15.08 5.43
C SER A 141 -3.51 -14.60 4.78
N GLU A 142 -4.47 -14.21 5.62
CA GLU A 142 -5.73 -13.59 5.20
C GLU A 142 -5.59 -12.15 4.72
N ILE A 143 -4.43 -11.51 4.96
CA ILE A 143 -4.19 -10.12 4.53
C ILE A 143 -4.09 -10.08 3.00
N PRO A 144 -4.80 -9.18 2.31
CA PRO A 144 -4.64 -8.97 0.88
C PRO A 144 -3.20 -8.58 0.54
N VAL A 145 -2.56 -9.36 -0.33
CA VAL A 145 -1.17 -9.15 -0.76
C VAL A 145 -1.12 -8.88 -2.25
N VAL A 146 -0.33 -7.89 -2.64
CA VAL A 146 0.12 -7.65 -4.01
C VAL A 146 1.64 -7.69 -4.04
N THR A 147 2.23 -8.43 -4.97
CA THR A 147 3.68 -8.51 -5.13
C THR A 147 4.14 -7.77 -6.38
N ILE A 148 5.36 -7.25 -6.36
CA ILE A 148 6.01 -6.63 -7.51
C ILE A 148 7.20 -7.49 -7.91
N ASP A 149 7.25 -7.82 -9.20
CA ASP A 149 8.27 -8.65 -9.85
C ASP A 149 8.38 -10.10 -9.31
N HIS A 150 7.36 -10.59 -8.59
CA HIS A 150 7.30 -12.00 -8.17
C HIS A 150 5.86 -12.51 -8.19
N VAL A 151 5.66 -13.74 -8.66
CA VAL A 151 4.33 -14.36 -8.79
C VAL A 151 4.17 -15.45 -7.74
N PHE A 152 3.09 -15.39 -6.97
CA PHE A 152 2.61 -16.46 -6.11
C PHE A 152 1.26 -16.98 -6.60
N ASP A 153 1.04 -18.26 -6.49
CA ASP A 153 -0.25 -18.87 -6.83
C ASP A 153 -1.38 -18.28 -5.96
N GLY A 154 -2.46 -17.87 -6.62
CA GLY A 154 -3.63 -17.30 -5.96
C GLY A 154 -3.44 -15.87 -5.41
N ARG A 155 -2.35 -15.20 -5.73
CA ARG A 155 -2.09 -13.80 -5.36
C ARG A 155 -1.95 -12.89 -6.58
N ILE A 156 -2.23 -11.61 -6.39
CA ILE A 156 -2.04 -10.61 -7.45
C ILE A 156 -0.56 -10.23 -7.51
N ALA A 157 0.01 -10.29 -8.71
CA ALA A 157 1.36 -9.82 -8.98
C ALA A 157 1.35 -8.77 -10.08
N ILE A 158 2.23 -7.79 -9.96
CA ILE A 158 2.54 -6.80 -10.99
C ILE A 158 3.94 -7.12 -11.49
N VAL A 159 4.04 -7.52 -12.74
CA VAL A 159 5.30 -7.95 -13.36
C VAL A 159 5.54 -7.23 -14.68
N SER A 160 6.80 -6.99 -15.00
CA SER A 160 7.21 -6.51 -16.32
C SER A 160 7.14 -7.64 -17.35
N ASN A 161 6.78 -7.34 -18.60
CA ASN A 161 6.87 -8.30 -19.68
C ASN A 161 8.33 -8.46 -20.11
N ASN A 162 9.12 -9.13 -19.28
CA ASN A 162 10.57 -9.24 -19.43
C ASN A 162 10.97 -10.02 -20.68
N ILE A 163 10.20 -11.04 -21.08
CA ILE A 163 10.48 -11.85 -22.27
C ILE A 163 10.39 -10.96 -23.50
N GLN A 164 9.24 -10.33 -23.72
CA GLN A 164 9.04 -9.45 -24.87
C GLN A 164 10.04 -8.29 -24.91
N GLY A 165 10.30 -7.68 -23.74
CA GLY A 165 11.27 -6.59 -23.64
C GLY A 165 12.68 -7.00 -24.04
N MET A 166 13.09 -8.25 -23.74
CA MET A 166 14.38 -8.77 -24.17
C MET A 166 14.41 -9.12 -25.65
N GLU A 167 13.36 -9.75 -26.18
CA GLU A 167 13.21 -10.01 -27.61
C GLU A 167 13.30 -8.72 -28.44
N ASP A 168 12.59 -7.68 -28.01
CA ASP A 168 12.62 -6.35 -28.65
C ASP A 168 14.03 -5.75 -28.63
N LEU A 169 14.71 -5.83 -27.48
CA LEU A 169 16.06 -5.31 -27.31
C LEU A 169 17.07 -6.04 -28.22
N VAL A 170 17.06 -7.37 -28.19
CA VAL A 170 17.96 -8.18 -29.02
C VAL A 170 17.68 -7.94 -30.50
N THR A 171 16.41 -7.90 -30.91
CA THR A 171 16.00 -7.57 -32.28
C THR A 171 16.54 -6.21 -32.72
N TYR A 172 16.41 -5.19 -31.87
CA TYR A 172 16.93 -3.86 -32.14
C TYR A 172 18.46 -3.87 -32.35
N VAL A 173 19.20 -4.56 -31.48
CA VAL A 173 20.67 -4.68 -31.60
C VAL A 173 21.09 -5.39 -32.88
N LEU A 174 20.38 -6.47 -33.25
CA LEU A 174 20.63 -7.21 -34.50
C LEU A 174 20.34 -6.37 -35.73
N GLN A 175 19.25 -5.57 -35.75
CA GLN A 175 18.92 -4.65 -36.84
C GLN A 175 19.96 -3.55 -37.01
N ARG A 176 20.68 -3.17 -35.97
CA ARG A 176 21.81 -2.24 -36.02
C ARG A 176 23.11 -2.89 -36.53
N GLY A 177 23.08 -4.17 -36.92
CA GLY A 177 24.20 -4.90 -37.52
C GLY A 177 25.14 -5.55 -36.51
N HIS A 178 24.87 -5.45 -35.21
CA HIS A 178 25.68 -6.11 -34.19
C HIS A 178 25.43 -7.62 -34.22
N ARG A 179 26.51 -8.43 -34.15
CA ARG A 179 26.45 -9.89 -34.17
C ARG A 179 27.20 -10.54 -32.99
N LYS A 180 28.03 -9.78 -32.32
CA LYS A 180 28.73 -10.21 -31.10
C LYS A 180 28.12 -9.50 -29.92
N ILE A 181 27.27 -10.20 -29.22
CA ILE A 181 26.46 -9.66 -28.12
C ILE A 181 26.88 -10.36 -26.85
N ALA A 182 27.10 -9.61 -25.77
CA ALA A 182 27.29 -10.14 -24.42
C ALA A 182 26.11 -9.67 -23.54
N TYR A 183 25.61 -10.56 -22.72
CA TYR A 183 24.57 -10.28 -21.73
C TYR A 183 25.12 -10.38 -20.32
N ILE A 184 25.05 -9.28 -19.57
CA ILE A 184 25.42 -9.24 -18.14
C ILE A 184 24.13 -9.20 -17.35
N HIS A 185 23.94 -10.16 -16.45
CA HIS A 185 22.76 -10.26 -15.62
C HIS A 185 23.09 -10.25 -14.13
N GLY A 186 22.10 -9.99 -13.27
CA GLY A 186 22.21 -10.10 -11.82
C GLY A 186 22.12 -11.55 -11.33
N GLU A 187 21.84 -11.73 -10.04
CA GLU A 187 21.60 -13.04 -9.44
C GLU A 187 20.44 -13.79 -10.13
N ASP A 188 20.50 -15.11 -10.05
CA ASP A 188 19.47 -16.00 -10.60
C ASP A 188 18.14 -15.80 -9.85
N SER A 189 17.18 -15.18 -10.50
CA SER A 189 15.83 -14.95 -10.02
C SER A 189 14.82 -15.29 -11.11
N SER A 190 13.54 -15.35 -10.79
CA SER A 190 12.48 -15.52 -11.79
C SER A 190 12.48 -14.40 -12.84
N VAL A 191 12.76 -13.18 -12.41
CA VAL A 191 12.88 -12.00 -13.29
C VAL A 191 14.08 -12.12 -14.23
N THR A 192 15.25 -12.49 -13.68
CA THR A 192 16.47 -12.68 -14.46
C THR A 192 16.32 -13.80 -15.48
N ARG A 193 15.73 -14.94 -15.08
CA ARG A 193 15.47 -16.07 -15.99
C ARG A 193 14.51 -15.70 -17.11
N SER A 194 13.44 -14.96 -16.84
CA SER A 194 12.51 -14.52 -17.90
C SER A 194 13.18 -13.61 -18.92
N ARG A 195 14.16 -12.79 -18.52
CA ARG A 195 14.99 -11.99 -19.44
C ARG A 195 15.98 -12.81 -20.25
N GLN A 196 16.39 -13.97 -19.77
CA GLN A 196 17.29 -14.88 -20.51
C GLN A 196 16.56 -15.71 -21.56
N ILE A 197 15.25 -15.90 -21.43
CA ILE A 197 14.41 -16.67 -22.37
C ILE A 197 14.09 -15.83 -23.63
N GLY A 198 13.85 -14.52 -23.49
CA GLY A 198 13.65 -13.60 -24.62
C GLY A 198 14.96 -13.30 -25.32
#